data_154c3c43c14b2efe05765c055e1ed294
#
_entry.id   154c3c43c14b2efe05765c055e1ed294
#
_cell.length_a   1.000
_cell.length_b   1.000
_cell.length_c   1.000
_cell.angle_alpha   90.00
_cell.angle_beta   90.00
_cell.angle_gamma   90.00
#
_symmetry.space_group_name_H-M   'P 1'
#
loop_
_entity.id
_entity.type
_entity.pdbx_description
1 polymer ?
#
loop_
_entity_poly.entity_id
_entity_poly.type
_entity_poly.pdbx_seq_one_letter_code
_entity_poly.pdbx_strand_id
1 'polypeptide(L)'
;MQEFWRQESNYLDSKLPEVCSHTFYAPPLTDNSTVIDLGGSTAAFSHALAATFGCRCHVVEATSYNIERIQESDRVKKYHLAISGSDKPVTINLSVEGFHSGSIERLNGINFGATEEVQGIMFESFLNKIGCLEPDLVKVDIEGAEIEMFDTATDEIIQGVGQFTVEFHDFLDISHTDNIRRIMERLKSIGFLCFVFTRKFHGDVMFVNSKKHKPSLLEEFAIRRLTKYSRGMKRVIRRIT
;
A
#
# COMPACT_ATOMS: atom_id res chain seq x y z
N MET A 1 -7.30 31.45 -16.03
CA MET A 1 -7.08 30.02 -16.31
C MET A 1 -5.94 29.40 -15.51
N GLN A 2 -4.74 29.98 -15.45
CA GLN A 2 -3.61 29.42 -14.69
C GLN A 2 -3.83 29.37 -13.17
N GLU A 3 -4.47 30.38 -12.57
CA GLU A 3 -4.81 30.36 -11.12
C GLU A 3 -5.87 29.33 -10.75
N PHE A 4 -6.89 29.14 -11.59
CA PHE A 4 -7.91 28.11 -11.40
C PHE A 4 -7.27 26.71 -11.38
N TRP A 5 -6.41 26.40 -12.35
CA TRP A 5 -5.71 25.12 -12.39
C TRP A 5 -4.75 24.91 -11.20
N ARG A 6 -4.18 25.96 -10.65
CA ARG A 6 -3.33 25.90 -9.46
C ARG A 6 -4.13 25.60 -8.19
N GLN A 7 -5.30 26.20 -8.03
CA GLN A 7 -6.20 25.94 -6.91
C GLN A 7 -6.78 24.53 -6.96
N GLU A 8 -7.24 24.06 -8.11
CA GLU A 8 -7.74 22.70 -8.33
C GLU A 8 -6.64 21.64 -8.11
N SER A 9 -5.41 21.90 -8.59
CA SER A 9 -4.27 21.01 -8.37
C SER A 9 -3.91 20.89 -6.88
N ASN A 10 -3.87 21.99 -6.14
CA ASN A 10 -3.60 21.96 -4.69
C ASN A 10 -4.72 21.28 -3.90
N TYR A 11 -5.97 21.47 -4.30
CA TYR A 11 -7.12 20.81 -3.68
C TYR A 11 -7.08 19.28 -3.86
N LEU A 12 -6.77 18.82 -5.08
CA LEU A 12 -6.62 17.39 -5.36
C LEU A 12 -5.40 16.79 -4.67
N ASP A 13 -4.26 17.50 -4.66
CA ASP A 13 -3.04 17.05 -3.98
C ASP A 13 -3.25 16.91 -2.46
N SER A 14 -4.08 17.77 -1.83
CA SER A 14 -4.42 17.65 -0.41
C SER A 14 -5.33 16.46 -0.09
N LYS A 15 -6.16 16.02 -1.04
CA LYS A 15 -7.05 14.88 -0.88
C LYS A 15 -6.41 13.56 -1.30
N LEU A 16 -5.39 13.60 -2.15
CA LEU A 16 -4.69 12.46 -2.71
C LEU A 16 -3.18 12.62 -2.54
N PRO A 17 -2.70 12.71 -1.30
CA PRO A 17 -1.27 12.75 -1.06
C PRO A 17 -0.60 11.48 -1.56
N GLU A 18 0.66 11.63 -1.97
CA GLU A 18 1.57 10.52 -2.28
C GLU A 18 2.68 10.51 -1.22
N VAL A 19 2.78 9.43 -0.48
CA VAL A 19 3.83 9.21 0.53
C VAL A 19 4.54 7.91 0.19
N CYS A 20 5.85 7.92 0.09
CA CYS A 20 6.67 6.75 -0.28
C CYS A 20 6.13 6.03 -1.52
N SER A 21 5.78 6.78 -2.58
CA SER A 21 5.18 6.27 -3.84
C SER A 21 3.77 5.67 -3.72
N HIS A 22 3.14 5.73 -2.56
CA HIS A 22 1.78 5.27 -2.33
C HIS A 22 0.78 6.42 -2.30
N THR A 23 -0.22 6.35 -3.17
CA THR A 23 -1.33 7.30 -3.22
C THR A 23 -2.50 6.78 -2.39
N PHE A 24 -3.08 7.63 -1.56
CA PHE A 24 -4.27 7.31 -0.78
C PHE A 24 -5.27 8.46 -0.72
N TYR A 25 -6.52 8.16 -0.36
CA TYR A 25 -7.58 9.13 -0.18
C TYR A 25 -7.56 9.64 1.27
N ALA A 26 -7.08 10.87 1.47
CA ALA A 26 -6.84 11.43 2.80
C ALA A 26 -8.09 11.88 3.59
N PRO A 27 -9.20 12.35 2.97
CA PRO A 27 -10.30 12.95 3.70
C PRO A 27 -10.90 12.15 4.87
N PRO A 28 -10.97 10.79 4.84
CA PRO A 28 -11.48 10.04 5.98
C PRO A 28 -10.49 9.86 7.13
N LEU A 29 -9.19 10.18 6.94
CA LEU A 29 -8.17 9.94 7.96
C LEU A 29 -8.21 11.00 9.07
N THR A 30 -8.19 10.52 10.32
CA THR A 30 -8.20 11.33 11.55
C THR A 30 -7.25 10.73 12.59
N ASP A 31 -7.14 11.36 13.74
CA ASP A 31 -6.35 10.86 14.89
C ASP A 31 -6.92 9.58 15.54
N ASN A 32 -8.14 9.21 15.20
CA ASN A 32 -8.77 7.94 15.59
C ASN A 32 -8.55 6.82 14.56
N SER A 33 -8.05 7.15 13.37
CA SER A 33 -7.84 6.18 12.30
C SER A 33 -6.73 5.18 12.61
N THR A 34 -6.96 3.94 12.19
CA THR A 34 -5.98 2.87 12.23
C THR A 34 -5.43 2.62 10.83
N VAL A 35 -4.11 2.69 10.71
CA VAL A 35 -3.36 2.44 9.49
C VAL A 35 -2.53 1.17 9.66
N ILE A 36 -2.53 0.31 8.65
CA ILE A 36 -1.67 -0.87 8.57
C ILE A 36 -0.69 -0.68 7.43
N ASP A 37 0.59 -0.86 7.71
CA ASP A 37 1.71 -0.70 6.78
C ASP A 37 2.38 -2.07 6.60
N LEU A 38 1.98 -2.80 5.56
CA LEU A 38 2.52 -4.10 5.22
C LEU A 38 3.72 -3.92 4.28
N GLY A 39 4.89 -4.42 4.70
CA GLY A 39 6.17 -4.12 4.08
C GLY A 39 6.65 -2.72 4.46
N GLY A 40 6.77 -2.48 5.77
CA GLY A 40 7.02 -1.14 6.30
C GLY A 40 8.41 -0.58 6.05
N SER A 41 9.39 -1.42 5.66
CA SER A 41 10.79 -1.01 5.51
C SER A 41 11.29 -0.22 6.72
N THR A 42 11.53 1.07 6.60
CA THR A 42 11.93 1.97 7.71
C THR A 42 10.75 2.65 8.41
N ALA A 43 9.51 2.26 8.12
CA ALA A 43 8.25 2.86 8.58
C ALA A 43 8.07 4.34 8.19
N ALA A 44 8.73 4.81 7.11
CA ALA A 44 8.62 6.19 6.67
C ALA A 44 7.18 6.59 6.33
N PHE A 45 6.42 5.68 5.71
CA PHE A 45 4.98 5.87 5.43
C PHE A 45 4.20 6.05 6.73
N SER A 46 4.33 5.14 7.67
CA SER A 46 3.64 5.16 8.97
C SER A 46 3.97 6.40 9.78
N HIS A 47 5.25 6.78 9.86
CA HIS A 47 5.66 7.99 10.56
C HIS A 47 5.08 9.27 9.94
N ALA A 48 5.02 9.34 8.60
CA ALA A 48 4.42 10.48 7.90
C ALA A 48 2.91 10.59 8.21
N LEU A 49 2.17 9.47 8.21
CA LEU A 49 0.74 9.47 8.52
C LEU A 49 0.47 9.78 9.99
N ALA A 50 1.24 9.21 10.91
CA ALA A 50 1.14 9.51 12.33
C ALA A 50 1.40 11.00 12.61
N ALA A 51 2.42 11.60 11.98
CA ALA A 51 2.74 13.02 12.14
C ALA A 51 1.69 13.94 11.51
N THR A 52 1.11 13.57 10.36
CA THR A 52 0.22 14.44 9.59
C THR A 52 -1.23 14.36 10.08
N PHE A 53 -1.72 13.15 10.35
CA PHE A 53 -3.12 12.87 10.67
C PHE A 53 -3.33 12.42 12.11
N GLY A 54 -2.27 12.12 12.87
CA GLY A 54 -2.37 11.55 14.21
C GLY A 54 -2.78 10.07 14.25
N CYS A 55 -2.78 9.37 13.10
CA CYS A 55 -3.20 7.98 13.00
C CYS A 55 -2.41 7.03 13.91
N ARG A 56 -3.04 5.94 14.33
CA ARG A 56 -2.35 4.79 14.93
C ARG A 56 -1.91 3.86 13.81
N CYS A 57 -0.60 3.58 13.73
CA CYS A 57 -0.01 2.80 12.66
C CYS A 57 0.56 1.47 13.21
N HIS A 58 0.25 0.38 12.52
CA HIS A 58 0.79 -0.95 12.77
C HIS A 58 1.64 -1.36 11.57
N VAL A 59 2.96 -1.47 11.79
CA VAL A 59 3.95 -1.74 10.76
C VAL A 59 4.35 -3.20 10.79
N VAL A 60 4.15 -3.92 9.69
CA VAL A 60 4.62 -5.29 9.51
C VAL A 60 5.84 -5.25 8.58
N GLU A 61 6.95 -5.80 9.06
CA GLU A 61 8.20 -5.87 8.31
C GLU A 61 8.83 -7.24 8.52
N ALA A 62 9.22 -7.86 7.40
CA ALA A 62 9.71 -9.24 7.40
C ALA A 62 11.22 -9.33 7.66
N THR A 63 12.02 -8.34 7.24
CA THR A 63 13.47 -8.40 7.36
C THR A 63 13.97 -7.98 8.72
N SER A 64 14.87 -8.77 9.35
CA SER A 64 15.52 -8.41 10.62
C SER A 64 16.26 -7.07 10.50
N TYR A 65 16.87 -6.81 9.35
CA TYR A 65 17.59 -5.58 9.09
C TYR A 65 16.73 -4.32 9.21
N ASN A 66 15.52 -4.33 8.63
CA ASN A 66 14.62 -3.18 8.66
C ASN A 66 13.89 -3.06 9.99
N ILE A 67 13.36 -4.17 10.52
CA ILE A 67 12.56 -4.13 11.75
C ILE A 67 13.35 -3.57 12.94
N GLU A 68 14.66 -3.81 13.03
CA GLU A 68 15.52 -3.24 14.06
C GLU A 68 15.63 -1.71 13.98
N ARG A 69 15.49 -1.15 12.76
CA ARG A 69 15.63 0.29 12.50
C ARG A 69 14.34 1.07 12.66
N ILE A 70 13.19 0.39 12.68
CA ILE A 70 11.92 1.05 12.91
C ILE A 70 11.86 1.58 14.35
N GLN A 71 11.64 2.89 14.47
CA GLN A 71 11.43 3.56 15.75
C GLN A 71 9.95 3.44 16.13
N GLU A 72 9.65 2.82 17.26
CA GLU A 72 8.29 2.80 17.81
C GLU A 72 7.95 4.11 18.55
N SER A 73 6.67 4.41 18.62
CA SER A 73 6.12 5.54 19.37
C SER A 73 4.73 5.19 19.92
N ASP A 74 4.08 6.12 20.58
CA ASP A 74 2.70 5.92 21.05
C ASP A 74 1.72 5.71 19.86
N ARG A 75 2.11 6.14 18.65
CA ARG A 75 1.30 6.06 17.43
C ARG A 75 1.81 5.02 16.43
N VAL A 76 3.03 4.52 16.55
CA VAL A 76 3.63 3.56 15.60
C VAL A 76 4.11 2.34 16.36
N LYS A 77 3.54 1.18 16.04
CA LYS A 77 3.95 -0.13 16.57
C LYS A 77 4.48 -1.02 15.45
N LYS A 78 5.52 -1.80 15.72
CA LYS A 78 6.14 -2.69 14.74
C LYS A 78 5.94 -4.17 15.08
N TYR A 79 5.91 -5.00 14.03
CA TYR A 79 5.75 -6.44 14.12
C TYR A 79 6.73 -7.11 13.15
N HIS A 80 7.63 -7.95 13.68
CA HIS A 80 8.55 -8.76 12.87
C HIS A 80 7.81 -9.99 12.36
N LEU A 81 7.16 -9.86 11.21
CA LEU A 81 6.30 -10.87 10.60
C LEU A 81 6.36 -10.73 9.08
N ALA A 82 6.13 -11.81 8.34
CA ALA A 82 5.87 -11.78 6.90
C ALA A 82 4.39 -12.04 6.63
N ILE A 83 3.72 -11.16 5.89
CA ILE A 83 2.38 -11.48 5.37
C ILE A 83 2.50 -12.59 4.33
N SER A 84 1.73 -13.66 4.52
CA SER A 84 1.75 -14.85 3.67
C SER A 84 0.40 -15.56 3.66
N GLY A 85 0.26 -16.60 2.86
CA GLY A 85 -0.96 -17.42 2.78
C GLY A 85 -1.18 -18.35 3.97
N SER A 86 -0.29 -18.35 4.99
CA SER A 86 -0.43 -19.22 6.16
C SER A 86 0.26 -18.65 7.40
N ASP A 87 -0.21 -19.07 8.58
CA ASP A 87 0.38 -18.69 9.88
C ASP A 87 1.59 -19.57 10.25
N LYS A 88 2.43 -19.92 9.28
CA LYS A 88 3.62 -20.76 9.45
C LYS A 88 4.88 -19.98 9.14
N PRO A 89 6.04 -20.38 9.71
CA PRO A 89 7.31 -19.80 9.30
C PRO A 89 7.51 -19.88 7.78
N VAL A 90 8.03 -18.81 7.20
CA VAL A 90 8.36 -18.70 5.78
C VAL A 90 9.80 -18.29 5.61
N THR A 91 10.40 -18.70 4.49
CA THR A 91 11.73 -18.26 4.10
C THR A 91 11.62 -17.07 3.16
N ILE A 92 12.22 -15.95 3.53
CA ILE A 92 12.35 -14.78 2.64
C ILE A 92 13.74 -14.77 1.99
N ASN A 93 13.77 -14.36 0.71
CA ASN A 93 14.99 -14.18 -0.06
C ASN A 93 15.43 -12.72 0.08
N LEU A 94 16.67 -12.49 0.54
CA LEU A 94 17.21 -11.14 0.72
C LEU A 94 17.97 -10.69 -0.53
N SER A 95 17.68 -9.49 -1.03
CA SER A 95 18.37 -8.90 -2.18
C SER A 95 19.83 -8.58 -1.85
N VAL A 96 20.74 -8.85 -2.81
CA VAL A 96 22.19 -8.54 -2.69
C VAL A 96 22.45 -7.04 -2.82
N GLU A 97 21.69 -6.33 -3.65
CA GLU A 97 21.91 -4.91 -3.98
C GLU A 97 21.44 -3.92 -2.92
N GLY A 98 20.80 -4.41 -1.91
CA GLY A 98 20.41 -3.68 -0.70
C GLY A 98 19.74 -4.66 0.23
N PHE A 99 20.33 -4.95 1.36
CA PHE A 99 19.75 -5.78 2.43
C PHE A 99 18.39 -5.27 2.96
N HIS A 100 17.71 -4.44 2.13
CA HIS A 100 16.55 -3.63 2.50
C HIS A 100 15.24 -4.19 1.99
N SER A 101 15.25 -5.15 1.05
CA SER A 101 14.04 -5.83 0.60
C SER A 101 14.17 -7.34 0.70
N GLY A 102 13.13 -7.98 1.19
CA GLY A 102 13.02 -9.42 1.29
C GLY A 102 11.70 -9.89 0.66
N SER A 103 11.76 -10.88 -0.22
CA SER A 103 10.61 -11.43 -0.91
C SER A 103 10.44 -12.91 -0.60
N ILE A 104 9.21 -13.37 -0.38
CA ILE A 104 8.88 -14.79 -0.27
C ILE A 104 9.13 -15.48 -1.62
N GLU A 105 8.75 -14.84 -2.73
CA GLU A 105 9.00 -15.33 -4.07
C GLU A 105 10.33 -14.82 -4.62
N ARG A 106 10.98 -15.62 -5.50
CA ARG A 106 12.14 -15.14 -6.26
C ARG A 106 11.66 -14.33 -7.46
N LEU A 107 11.71 -13.02 -7.33
CA LEU A 107 11.33 -12.09 -8.38
C LEU A 107 12.41 -12.03 -9.47
N ASN A 108 11.99 -11.99 -10.75
CA ASN A 108 12.87 -11.93 -11.90
C ASN A 108 13.71 -10.64 -11.89
N GLY A 109 15.00 -10.76 -12.18
CA GLY A 109 15.91 -9.61 -12.26
C GLY A 109 16.47 -9.12 -10.93
N ILE A 110 16.12 -9.76 -9.81
CA ILE A 110 16.71 -9.47 -8.49
C ILE A 110 17.74 -10.56 -8.14
N ASN A 111 18.95 -10.14 -7.77
CA ASN A 111 19.98 -11.04 -7.25
C ASN A 111 19.74 -11.24 -5.75
N PHE A 112 19.44 -12.47 -5.36
CA PHE A 112 19.28 -12.88 -3.97
C PHE A 112 20.57 -13.52 -3.47
N GLY A 113 21.10 -13.05 -2.32
CA GLY A 113 22.39 -13.51 -1.77
C GLY A 113 22.27 -14.30 -0.48
N ALA A 114 21.18 -14.14 0.25
CA ALA A 114 20.93 -14.81 1.52
C ALA A 114 19.43 -15.11 1.68
N THR A 115 19.10 -15.92 2.67
CA THR A 115 17.72 -16.19 3.08
C THR A 115 17.59 -15.96 4.58
N GLU A 116 16.39 -15.59 5.02
CA GLU A 116 16.03 -15.45 6.42
C GLU A 116 14.71 -16.19 6.67
N GLU A 117 14.61 -16.90 7.82
CA GLU A 117 13.35 -17.48 8.25
C GLU A 117 12.62 -16.47 9.16
N VAL A 118 11.34 -16.22 8.87
CA VAL A 118 10.51 -15.30 9.63
C VAL A 118 9.13 -15.92 9.85
N GLN A 119 8.46 -15.57 10.95
CA GLN A 119 7.10 -16.01 11.21
C GLN A 119 6.14 -15.41 10.18
N GLY A 120 5.53 -16.27 9.36
CA GLY A 120 4.45 -15.92 8.44
C GLY A 120 3.14 -15.69 9.19
N ILE A 121 2.30 -14.80 8.67
CA ILE A 121 0.97 -14.55 9.21
C ILE A 121 0.00 -14.20 8.07
N MET A 122 -1.20 -14.80 8.10
CA MET A 122 -2.29 -14.42 7.20
C MET A 122 -2.79 -13.00 7.54
N PHE A 123 -3.25 -12.26 6.54
CA PHE A 123 -3.77 -10.91 6.75
C PHE A 123 -4.88 -10.88 7.80
N GLU A 124 -5.85 -11.80 7.72
CA GLU A 124 -6.93 -11.92 8.71
C GLU A 124 -6.40 -12.22 10.11
N SER A 125 -5.43 -13.13 10.25
CA SER A 125 -4.80 -13.46 11.53
C SER A 125 -4.08 -12.25 12.12
N PHE A 126 -3.46 -11.41 11.28
CA PHE A 126 -2.84 -10.17 11.73
C PHE A 126 -3.88 -9.15 12.24
N LEU A 127 -5.00 -8.96 11.53
CA LEU A 127 -6.09 -8.08 11.99
C LEU A 127 -6.63 -8.52 13.35
N ASN A 128 -6.85 -9.84 13.52
CA ASN A 128 -7.27 -10.41 14.81
C ASN A 128 -6.22 -10.17 15.90
N LYS A 129 -4.93 -10.35 15.60
CA LYS A 129 -3.81 -10.15 16.54
C LYS A 129 -3.77 -8.73 17.09
N ILE A 130 -4.03 -7.72 16.25
CA ILE A 130 -4.04 -6.31 16.68
C ILE A 130 -5.41 -5.84 17.20
N GLY A 131 -6.45 -6.68 17.11
CA GLY A 131 -7.81 -6.37 17.52
C GLY A 131 -8.50 -5.30 16.66
N CYS A 132 -8.15 -5.21 15.36
CA CYS A 132 -8.71 -4.24 14.43
C CYS A 132 -9.12 -4.92 13.11
N LEU A 133 -10.39 -5.28 12.97
CA LEU A 133 -10.93 -5.90 11.76
C LEU A 133 -11.34 -4.88 10.69
N GLU A 134 -11.40 -3.62 11.05
CA GLU A 134 -11.87 -2.54 10.16
C GLU A 134 -10.86 -1.37 10.11
N PRO A 135 -9.62 -1.60 9.61
CA PRO A 135 -8.65 -0.52 9.47
C PRO A 135 -9.11 0.50 8.43
N ASP A 136 -8.77 1.78 8.64
CA ASP A 136 -9.13 2.86 7.73
C ASP A 136 -8.29 2.84 6.45
N LEU A 137 -7.00 2.49 6.58
CA LEU A 137 -6.06 2.41 5.47
C LEU A 137 -5.11 1.22 5.65
N VAL A 138 -4.94 0.44 4.60
CA VAL A 138 -3.90 -0.60 4.51
C VAL A 138 -2.97 -0.28 3.34
N LYS A 139 -1.69 -0.04 3.63
CA LYS A 139 -0.63 -0.05 2.61
C LYS A 139 -0.19 -1.49 2.40
N VAL A 140 -0.03 -1.89 1.15
CA VAL A 140 0.45 -3.23 0.76
C VAL A 140 1.61 -3.06 -0.22
N ASP A 141 2.80 -3.47 0.22
CA ASP A 141 4.05 -3.39 -0.52
C ASP A 141 4.98 -4.47 0.06
N ILE A 142 4.68 -5.73 -0.27
CA ILE A 142 5.24 -6.94 0.35
C ILE A 142 6.03 -7.80 -0.64
N GLU A 143 6.58 -7.15 -1.66
CA GLU A 143 7.58 -7.67 -2.56
C GLU A 143 7.18 -9.01 -3.21
N GLY A 144 5.95 -9.05 -3.78
CA GLY A 144 5.43 -10.18 -4.55
C GLY A 144 4.39 -11.05 -3.83
N ALA A 145 4.21 -10.92 -2.51
CA ALA A 145 3.18 -11.67 -1.78
C ALA A 145 1.78 -11.02 -1.82
N GLU A 146 1.59 -9.91 -2.56
CA GLU A 146 0.31 -9.19 -2.64
C GLU A 146 -0.80 -10.08 -3.18
N ILE A 147 -0.52 -10.88 -4.22
CA ILE A 147 -1.50 -11.78 -4.85
C ILE A 147 -1.97 -12.81 -3.84
N GLU A 148 -1.04 -13.48 -3.14
CA GLU A 148 -1.36 -14.49 -2.15
C GLU A 148 -2.16 -13.91 -0.98
N MET A 149 -1.80 -12.72 -0.50
CA MET A 149 -2.56 -12.02 0.54
C MET A 149 -4.01 -11.78 0.14
N PHE A 150 -4.26 -11.24 -1.07
CA PHE A 150 -5.63 -11.02 -1.53
C PHE A 150 -6.38 -12.32 -1.82
N ASP A 151 -5.72 -13.37 -2.28
CA ASP A 151 -6.35 -14.65 -2.58
C ASP A 151 -6.74 -15.43 -1.33
N THR A 152 -6.01 -15.29 -0.24
CA THR A 152 -6.30 -15.97 1.03
C THR A 152 -7.25 -15.18 1.94
N ALA A 153 -7.37 -13.85 1.77
CA ALA A 153 -8.32 -13.03 2.53
C ALA A 153 -9.75 -13.22 2.02
N THR A 154 -10.72 -13.38 2.93
CA THR A 154 -12.14 -13.47 2.57
C THR A 154 -12.70 -12.12 2.13
N ASP A 155 -13.84 -12.12 1.42
CA ASP A 155 -14.50 -10.89 0.98
C ASP A 155 -14.95 -10.03 2.17
N GLU A 156 -15.35 -10.67 3.28
CA GLU A 156 -15.75 -9.99 4.52
C GLU A 156 -14.58 -9.22 5.13
N ILE A 157 -13.41 -9.86 5.20
CA ILE A 157 -12.17 -9.23 5.71
C ILE A 157 -11.77 -8.06 4.82
N ILE A 158 -11.79 -8.24 3.50
CA ILE A 158 -11.46 -7.16 2.56
C ILE A 158 -12.47 -6.01 2.68
N GLN A 159 -13.77 -6.29 2.77
CA GLN A 159 -14.82 -5.27 2.95
C GLN A 159 -14.75 -4.55 4.30
N GLY A 160 -14.11 -5.14 5.30
CA GLY A 160 -13.77 -4.48 6.57
C GLY A 160 -12.82 -3.30 6.41
N VAL A 161 -11.98 -3.27 5.38
CA VAL A 161 -10.99 -2.21 5.16
C VAL A 161 -11.61 -0.98 4.51
N GLY A 162 -11.22 0.22 4.98
CA GLY A 162 -11.67 1.51 4.42
C GLY A 162 -11.06 1.80 3.06
N GLN A 163 -9.77 1.59 2.92
CA GLN A 163 -9.04 1.72 1.65
C GLN A 163 -7.73 0.92 1.65
N PHE A 164 -7.28 0.54 0.46
CA PHE A 164 -5.95 0.01 0.23
C PHE A 164 -5.15 0.94 -0.68
N THR A 165 -3.85 1.06 -0.43
CA THR A 165 -2.85 1.54 -1.39
C THR A 165 -1.85 0.42 -1.62
N VAL A 166 -1.68 0.00 -2.87
CA VAL A 166 -0.97 -1.24 -3.22
C VAL A 166 0.09 -0.97 -4.27
N GLU A 167 1.30 -1.41 -4.01
CA GLU A 167 2.33 -1.60 -5.02
C GLU A 167 2.33 -3.07 -5.44
N PHE A 168 1.80 -3.36 -6.64
CA PHE A 168 1.93 -4.69 -7.23
C PHE A 168 3.24 -4.78 -8.02
N HIS A 169 3.91 -5.91 -7.91
CA HIS A 169 5.24 -6.11 -8.49
C HIS A 169 5.23 -6.75 -9.89
N ASP A 170 4.16 -6.53 -10.70
CA ASP A 170 4.07 -7.02 -12.08
C ASP A 170 5.07 -6.37 -13.06
N PHE A 171 5.75 -5.32 -12.63
CA PHE A 171 6.88 -4.75 -13.36
C PHE A 171 8.14 -5.63 -13.28
N LEU A 172 8.24 -6.51 -12.29
CA LEU A 172 9.29 -7.50 -12.14
C LEU A 172 8.91 -8.83 -12.81
N ASP A 173 7.64 -9.21 -12.77
CA ASP A 173 7.13 -10.40 -13.45
C ASP A 173 5.76 -10.14 -14.10
N ILE A 174 5.77 -9.98 -15.43
CA ILE A 174 4.57 -9.69 -16.21
C ILE A 174 3.51 -10.82 -16.15
N SER A 175 3.89 -12.04 -15.78
CA SER A 175 2.95 -13.16 -15.63
C SER A 175 1.93 -12.91 -14.51
N HIS A 176 2.24 -12.04 -13.56
CA HIS A 176 1.34 -11.65 -12.47
C HIS A 176 0.21 -10.70 -12.91
N THR A 177 0.34 -10.03 -14.07
CA THR A 177 -0.62 -9.01 -14.53
C THR A 177 -2.06 -9.51 -14.59
N ASP A 178 -2.30 -10.74 -15.04
CA ASP A 178 -3.66 -11.29 -15.14
C ASP A 178 -4.25 -11.62 -13.76
N ASN A 179 -3.44 -12.10 -12.81
CA ASN A 179 -3.87 -12.29 -11.43
C ASN A 179 -4.23 -10.96 -10.76
N ILE A 180 -3.42 -9.91 -10.99
CA ILE A 180 -3.69 -8.56 -10.47
C ILE A 180 -5.01 -8.02 -11.03
N ARG A 181 -5.26 -8.17 -12.34
CA ARG A 181 -6.54 -7.79 -12.96
C ARG A 181 -7.72 -8.52 -12.32
N ARG A 182 -7.60 -9.83 -12.07
CA ARG A 182 -8.62 -10.63 -11.38
C ARG A 182 -8.89 -10.09 -9.97
N ILE A 183 -7.84 -9.74 -9.20
CA ILE A 183 -7.98 -9.13 -7.88
C ILE A 183 -8.70 -7.77 -8.00
N MET A 184 -8.30 -6.92 -8.94
CA MET A 184 -8.94 -5.62 -9.18
C MET A 184 -10.43 -5.77 -9.51
N GLU A 185 -10.81 -6.74 -10.34
CA GLU A 185 -12.23 -7.01 -10.66
C GLU A 185 -12.99 -7.57 -9.44
N ARG A 186 -12.36 -8.45 -8.64
CA ARG A 186 -12.93 -8.94 -7.39
C ARG A 186 -13.21 -7.79 -6.42
N LEU A 187 -12.24 -6.91 -6.17
CA LEU A 187 -12.43 -5.76 -5.26
C LEU A 187 -13.52 -4.81 -5.77
N LYS A 188 -13.59 -4.55 -7.07
CA LYS A 188 -14.68 -3.77 -7.67
C LYS A 188 -16.04 -4.42 -7.45
N SER A 189 -16.15 -5.74 -7.62
CA SER A 189 -17.41 -6.49 -7.48
C SER A 189 -17.95 -6.45 -6.05
N ILE A 190 -17.06 -6.33 -5.04
CA ILE A 190 -17.43 -6.25 -3.62
C ILE A 190 -17.57 -4.81 -3.10
N GLY A 191 -17.42 -3.80 -3.98
CA GLY A 191 -17.77 -2.41 -3.67
C GLY A 191 -16.63 -1.43 -3.57
N PHE A 192 -15.42 -1.77 -4.02
CA PHE A 192 -14.31 -0.82 -4.06
C PHE A 192 -14.25 -0.04 -5.38
N LEU A 193 -13.97 1.25 -5.28
CA LEU A 193 -13.51 2.06 -6.40
C LEU A 193 -12.02 1.82 -6.60
N CYS A 194 -11.60 1.59 -7.84
CA CYS A 194 -10.21 1.31 -8.18
C CYS A 194 -9.62 2.43 -9.03
N PHE A 195 -8.42 2.90 -8.64
CA PHE A 195 -7.67 3.95 -9.33
C PHE A 195 -6.22 3.52 -9.52
N VAL A 196 -5.74 3.49 -10.76
CA VAL A 196 -4.37 3.14 -11.13
C VAL A 196 -3.62 4.41 -11.51
N PHE A 197 -2.53 4.73 -10.83
CA PHE A 197 -1.76 5.96 -11.03
C PHE A 197 -0.52 5.77 -11.91
N THR A 198 -0.06 4.54 -12.09
CA THR A 198 1.02 4.17 -13.01
C THR A 198 0.53 3.95 -14.44
N ARG A 199 1.42 4.03 -15.44
CA ARG A 199 1.04 3.96 -16.86
C ARG A 199 1.10 2.55 -17.47
N LYS A 200 2.06 1.73 -17.08
CA LYS A 200 2.35 0.42 -17.71
C LYS A 200 2.02 -0.75 -16.80
N PHE A 201 2.34 -0.62 -15.51
CA PHE A 201 2.22 -1.65 -14.48
C PHE A 201 1.35 -1.15 -13.35
N HIS A 202 1.14 -1.97 -12.35
CA HIS A 202 0.25 -1.70 -11.22
C HIS A 202 1.04 -1.27 -9.95
N GLY A 203 2.13 -0.52 -10.11
CA GLY A 203 3.02 -0.08 -9.02
C GLY A 203 2.46 1.04 -8.12
N ASP A 204 1.29 1.60 -8.38
CA ASP A 204 0.56 2.51 -7.46
C ASP A 204 -0.93 2.40 -7.78
N VAL A 205 -1.63 1.60 -6.99
CA VAL A 205 -3.07 1.33 -7.13
C VAL A 205 -3.79 1.63 -5.83
N MET A 206 -4.79 2.47 -5.88
CA MET A 206 -5.65 2.79 -4.74
C MET A 206 -7.03 2.14 -4.92
N PHE A 207 -7.49 1.47 -3.87
CA PHE A 207 -8.85 0.97 -3.73
C PHE A 207 -9.54 1.70 -2.59
N VAL A 208 -10.69 2.31 -2.85
CA VAL A 208 -11.51 3.00 -1.83
C VAL A 208 -12.81 2.27 -1.66
N ASN A 209 -13.11 1.81 -0.45
CA ASN A 209 -14.37 1.15 -0.13
C ASN A 209 -15.52 2.16 -0.22
N SER A 210 -16.34 2.05 -1.27
CA SER A 210 -17.42 3.00 -1.53
C SER A 210 -18.57 2.96 -0.52
N LYS A 211 -18.63 1.90 0.31
CA LYS A 211 -19.61 1.78 1.41
C LYS A 211 -19.18 2.56 2.65
N LYS A 212 -17.86 2.72 2.86
CA LYS A 212 -17.29 3.43 4.01
C LYS A 212 -16.90 4.88 3.67
N HIS A 213 -16.28 5.07 2.52
CA HIS A 213 -15.73 6.34 2.06
C HIS A 213 -16.07 6.54 0.60
N LYS A 214 -17.05 7.40 0.31
CA LYS A 214 -17.49 7.64 -1.06
C LYS A 214 -17.02 9.01 -1.53
N PRO A 215 -15.94 9.09 -2.35
CA PRO A 215 -15.63 10.32 -3.07
C PRO A 215 -16.87 10.81 -3.85
N SER A 216 -17.09 12.12 -3.90
CA SER A 216 -18.15 12.66 -4.75
C SER A 216 -17.89 12.34 -6.22
N LEU A 217 -18.92 12.37 -7.07
CA LEU A 217 -18.76 12.10 -8.51
C LEU A 217 -17.74 13.04 -9.15
N LEU A 218 -17.67 14.30 -8.70
CA LEU A 218 -16.69 15.27 -9.18
C LEU A 218 -15.26 14.87 -8.74
N GLU A 219 -15.09 14.43 -7.51
CA GLU A 219 -13.79 13.93 -7.01
C GLU A 219 -13.38 12.67 -7.78
N GLU A 220 -14.28 11.71 -7.96
CA GLU A 220 -13.98 10.50 -8.71
C GLU A 220 -13.55 10.83 -10.15
N PHE A 221 -14.27 11.73 -10.83
CA PHE A 221 -13.89 12.21 -12.16
C PHE A 221 -12.51 12.89 -12.16
N ALA A 222 -12.26 13.75 -11.17
CA ALA A 222 -11.00 14.45 -11.04
C ALA A 222 -9.84 13.47 -10.77
N ILE A 223 -10.02 12.47 -9.88
CA ILE A 223 -9.03 11.43 -9.62
C ILE A 223 -8.71 10.66 -10.90
N ARG A 224 -9.71 10.24 -11.66
CA ARG A 224 -9.52 9.43 -12.88
C ARG A 224 -8.86 10.19 -14.03
N ARG A 225 -9.08 11.49 -14.14
CA ARG A 225 -8.67 12.30 -15.30
C ARG A 225 -7.52 13.26 -15.01
N LEU A 226 -7.58 13.99 -13.90
CA LEU A 226 -6.67 15.11 -13.65
C LEU A 226 -5.36 14.69 -12.98
N THR A 227 -5.39 13.72 -12.04
CA THR A 227 -4.17 13.28 -11.33
C THR A 227 -3.11 12.69 -12.26
N LYS A 228 -3.51 11.94 -13.28
CA LYS A 228 -2.56 11.40 -14.28
C LYS A 228 -1.81 12.49 -15.04
N TYR A 229 -2.47 13.60 -15.36
CA TYR A 229 -1.88 14.72 -16.11
C TYR A 229 -1.01 15.60 -15.19
N SER A 230 -1.48 15.94 -13.99
CA SER A 230 -0.73 16.80 -13.05
C SER A 230 0.58 16.16 -12.59
N ARG A 231 0.57 14.87 -12.26
CA ARG A 231 1.77 14.13 -11.87
C ARG A 231 2.74 13.92 -13.03
N GLY A 232 2.23 13.68 -14.24
CA GLY A 232 3.05 13.63 -15.45
C GLY A 232 3.79 14.93 -15.72
N MET A 233 3.13 16.08 -15.57
CA MET A 233 3.75 17.41 -15.72
C MET A 233 4.78 17.70 -14.62
N LYS A 234 4.50 17.38 -13.34
CA LYS A 234 5.46 17.56 -12.24
C LYS A 234 6.74 16.75 -12.46
N ARG A 235 6.65 15.52 -12.98
CA ARG A 235 7.83 14.69 -13.32
C ARG A 235 8.65 15.27 -14.47
N VAL A 236 8.01 15.86 -15.48
CA VAL A 236 8.70 16.54 -16.59
C VAL A 236 9.42 17.80 -16.10
N ILE A 237 8.77 18.62 -15.27
CA ILE A 237 9.36 19.85 -14.71
C ILE A 237 10.58 19.50 -13.84
N ARG A 238 10.50 18.47 -12.96
CA ARG A 238 11.63 18.03 -12.13
C ARG A 238 12.84 17.48 -12.91
N ARG A 239 12.68 17.15 -14.20
CA ARG A 239 13.78 16.68 -15.06
C ARG A 239 14.43 17.82 -15.84
N ILE A 240 13.83 19.01 -15.83
CA ILE A 240 14.29 20.18 -16.57
C ILE A 240 14.90 21.22 -15.61
N THR A 241 14.60 21.12 -14.32
CA THR A 241 15.21 21.91 -13.23
C THR A 241 16.22 21.08 -12.46
#